data_c80a043415942d7c6d4fcd08fff3772d
#
_entry.id   c80a043415942d7c6d4fcd08fff3772d
#
_cell.length_a   1.000
_cell.length_b   1.000
_cell.length_c   1.000
_cell.angle_alpha   90.00
_cell.angle_beta   90.00
_cell.angle_gamma   90.00
#
_symmetry.space_group_name_H-M   'P 1'
#
loop_
_entity.id
_entity.type
_entity.pdbx_description
1 polymer ?
#
loop_
_entity_poly.entity_id
_entity_poly.type
_entity_poly.pdbx_seq_one_letter_code
_entity_poly.pdbx_strand_id
1 'polypeptide(L)'
;MLATLLAMLETVEDRERFLKLHGAYEKKLYAVAARVLGDRTAAEDAVQQTWLQIIRRWDRVSQLPWSETEGYLVTAVKNTAVDMLRRERREALLAEVLEKEGYVHG
;
A
#
# COMPACT_ATOMS: atom_id res chain seq x y z
N MET A 1 -2.26 -5.34 12.68
CA MET A 1 -2.86 -5.02 11.36
C MET A 1 -3.62 -6.18 10.73
N LEU A 2 -3.06 -7.38 10.66
CA LEU A 2 -3.74 -8.51 10.03
C LEU A 2 -5.08 -8.85 10.68
N ALA A 3 -5.15 -8.88 12.00
CA ALA A 3 -6.40 -9.14 12.70
C ALA A 3 -7.47 -8.09 12.37
N THR A 4 -7.08 -6.83 12.25
CA THR A 4 -7.98 -5.74 11.87
C THR A 4 -8.48 -5.90 10.44
N LEU A 5 -7.60 -6.29 9.52
CA LEU A 5 -7.98 -6.55 8.13
C LEU A 5 -8.98 -7.70 8.02
N LEU A 6 -8.73 -8.79 8.76
CA LEU A 6 -9.62 -9.95 8.78
C LEU A 6 -11.01 -9.60 9.33
N ALA A 7 -11.06 -8.73 10.34
CA ALA A 7 -12.32 -8.30 10.93
C ALA A 7 -13.20 -7.51 9.94
N MET A 8 -12.62 -6.96 8.89
CA MET A 8 -13.36 -6.23 7.85
C MET A 8 -14.05 -7.17 6.84
N LEU A 9 -13.71 -8.45 6.84
CA LEU A 9 -14.31 -9.44 5.95
C LEU A 9 -15.42 -10.20 6.67
N GLU A 10 -16.55 -10.37 6.00
CA GLU A 10 -17.77 -10.89 6.63
C GLU A 10 -17.83 -12.42 6.70
N THR A 11 -17.27 -13.13 5.72
CA THR A 11 -17.39 -14.58 5.64
C THR A 11 -16.10 -15.31 5.98
N VAL A 12 -16.22 -16.55 6.41
CA VAL A 12 -15.08 -17.44 6.67
C VAL A 12 -14.30 -17.69 5.39
N GLU A 13 -14.99 -17.91 4.28
CA GLU A 13 -14.39 -18.14 2.97
C GLU A 13 -13.53 -16.95 2.54
N ASP A 14 -14.03 -15.75 2.71
CA ASP A 14 -13.30 -14.53 2.37
C ASP A 14 -12.06 -14.35 3.26
N ARG A 15 -12.18 -14.64 4.54
CA ARG A 15 -11.04 -14.58 5.47
C ARG A 15 -9.97 -15.60 5.11
N GLU A 16 -10.35 -16.82 4.78
CA GLU A 16 -9.41 -17.86 4.37
C GLU A 16 -8.71 -17.49 3.06
N ARG A 17 -9.46 -16.98 2.09
CA ARG A 17 -8.90 -16.53 0.82
C ARG A 17 -7.93 -15.36 1.01
N PHE A 18 -8.29 -14.40 1.86
CA PHE A 18 -7.42 -13.27 2.16
C PHE A 18 -6.13 -13.72 2.88
N LEU A 19 -6.23 -14.63 3.84
CA LEU A 19 -5.04 -15.17 4.53
C LEU A 19 -4.08 -15.84 3.56
N LYS A 20 -4.61 -16.61 2.61
CA LYS A 20 -3.81 -17.26 1.58
C LYS A 20 -3.09 -16.22 0.72
N LEU A 21 -3.81 -15.19 0.30
CA LEU A 21 -3.29 -14.10 -0.50
C LEU A 21 -2.18 -13.35 0.25
N HIS A 22 -2.45 -12.95 1.48
CA HIS A 22 -1.53 -12.22 2.34
C HIS A 22 -0.25 -13.02 2.57
N GLY A 23 -0.38 -14.30 2.93
CA GLY A 23 0.77 -15.18 3.15
C GLY A 23 1.63 -15.39 1.91
N ALA A 24 0.99 -15.44 0.73
CA ALA A 24 1.70 -15.67 -0.52
C ALA A 24 2.48 -14.43 -1.01
N TYR A 25 1.95 -13.22 -0.77
CA TYR A 25 2.45 -12.02 -1.47
C TYR A 25 3.01 -10.92 -0.57
N GLU A 26 2.86 -10.99 0.74
CA GLU A 26 3.30 -9.92 1.64
C GLU A 26 4.77 -9.53 1.44
N LYS A 27 5.66 -10.52 1.39
CA LYS A 27 7.10 -10.27 1.22
C LYS A 27 7.41 -9.64 -0.14
N LYS A 28 6.73 -10.08 -1.18
CA LYS A 28 6.91 -9.54 -2.52
C LYS A 28 6.45 -8.09 -2.60
N LEU A 29 5.30 -7.78 -2.04
CA LEU A 29 4.80 -6.41 -2.01
C LEU A 29 5.73 -5.48 -1.24
N TYR A 30 6.27 -5.96 -0.12
CA TYR A 30 7.26 -5.20 0.64
C TYR A 30 8.51 -4.92 -0.20
N ALA A 31 9.03 -5.92 -0.91
CA ALA A 31 10.21 -5.74 -1.75
C ALA A 31 9.98 -4.69 -2.85
N VAL A 32 8.81 -4.71 -3.47
CA VAL A 32 8.45 -3.72 -4.50
C VAL A 32 8.39 -2.32 -3.90
N ALA A 33 7.71 -2.17 -2.76
CA ALA A 33 7.58 -0.87 -2.08
C ALA A 33 8.94 -0.33 -1.65
N ALA A 34 9.80 -1.19 -1.12
CA ALA A 34 11.15 -0.80 -0.66
C ALA A 34 12.01 -0.29 -1.81
N ARG A 35 11.89 -0.88 -3.00
CA ARG A 35 12.61 -0.39 -4.18
C ARG A 35 12.19 1.01 -4.58
N VAL A 36 10.90 1.30 -4.50
CA VAL A 36 10.38 2.62 -4.88
C VAL A 36 10.75 3.67 -3.83
N LEU A 37 10.57 3.34 -2.55
CA LEU A 37 10.66 4.32 -1.46
C LEU A 37 12.05 4.44 -0.85
N GLY A 38 12.86 3.38 -0.92
CA GLY A 38 14.20 3.39 -0.36
C GLY A 38 14.26 3.49 1.16
N ASP A 39 13.12 3.29 1.83
CA ASP A 39 13.00 3.39 3.28
C ASP A 39 12.11 2.26 3.80
N ARG A 40 12.56 1.59 4.83
CA ARG A 40 11.88 0.41 5.39
C ARG A 40 10.52 0.76 6.00
N THR A 41 10.47 1.80 6.79
CA THR A 41 9.24 2.22 7.47
C THR A 41 8.19 2.68 6.46
N ALA A 42 8.61 3.46 5.47
CA ALA A 42 7.72 3.90 4.40
C ALA A 42 7.21 2.70 3.57
N ALA A 43 8.06 1.72 3.30
CA ALA A 43 7.68 0.51 2.58
C ALA A 43 6.64 -0.30 3.36
N GLU A 44 6.82 -0.47 4.66
CA GLU A 44 5.83 -1.14 5.51
C GLU A 44 4.48 -0.42 5.49
N ASP A 45 4.50 0.91 5.54
CA ASP A 45 3.31 1.73 5.47
C ASP A 45 2.60 1.57 4.12
N ALA A 46 3.35 1.59 3.03
CA ALA A 46 2.80 1.38 1.69
C ALA A 46 2.12 0.01 1.55
N VAL A 47 2.71 -1.04 2.10
CA VAL A 47 2.14 -2.38 2.08
C VAL A 47 0.85 -2.44 2.88
N GLN A 48 0.82 -1.84 4.07
CA GLN A 48 -0.38 -1.77 4.89
C GLN A 48 -1.51 -1.02 4.19
N GLN A 49 -1.21 0.12 3.59
CA GLN A 49 -2.19 0.88 2.80
C GLN A 49 -2.73 0.07 1.64
N THR A 50 -1.86 -0.70 0.99
CA THR A 50 -2.24 -1.55 -0.12
C THR A 50 -3.22 -2.64 0.33
N TRP A 51 -2.95 -3.33 1.43
CA TRP A 51 -3.87 -4.33 1.95
C TRP A 51 -5.23 -3.74 2.32
N LEU A 52 -5.28 -2.54 2.87
CA LEU A 52 -6.54 -1.85 3.13
C LEU A 52 -7.32 -1.60 1.85
N GLN A 53 -6.64 -1.15 0.80
CA GLN A 53 -7.28 -0.95 -0.51
C GLN A 53 -7.81 -2.26 -1.09
N ILE A 54 -7.05 -3.35 -0.95
CA ILE A 54 -7.46 -4.67 -1.41
C ILE A 54 -8.75 -5.11 -0.71
N ILE A 55 -8.85 -4.91 0.59
CA ILE A 55 -10.05 -5.25 1.35
C ILE A 55 -11.24 -4.39 0.94
N ARG A 56 -11.04 -3.09 0.73
CA ARG A 56 -12.10 -2.20 0.27
C ARG A 56 -12.63 -2.57 -1.11
N ARG A 57 -11.81 -3.24 -1.93
CA ARG A 57 -12.17 -3.71 -3.27
C ARG A 57 -12.31 -5.21 -3.32
N TRP A 58 -12.64 -5.83 -2.19
CA TRP A 58 -12.66 -7.28 -2.08
C TRP A 58 -13.62 -7.95 -3.05
N ASP A 59 -14.76 -7.35 -3.31
CA ASP A 59 -15.73 -7.88 -4.27
C ASP A 59 -15.10 -8.07 -5.64
N ARG A 60 -14.22 -7.18 -6.04
CA ARG A 60 -13.51 -7.27 -7.32
C ARG A 60 -12.31 -8.20 -7.22
N VAL A 61 -11.49 -8.05 -6.19
CA VAL A 61 -10.26 -8.83 -6.04
C VAL A 61 -10.56 -10.32 -5.88
N SER A 62 -11.60 -10.66 -5.13
CA SER A 62 -12.00 -12.04 -4.89
C SER A 62 -12.46 -12.75 -6.16
N GLN A 63 -12.85 -12.00 -7.19
CA GLN A 63 -13.29 -12.55 -8.47
C GLN A 63 -12.13 -12.79 -9.45
N LEU A 64 -10.94 -12.29 -9.16
CA LEU A 64 -9.80 -12.45 -10.06
C LEU A 64 -9.31 -13.90 -10.08
N PRO A 65 -8.96 -14.43 -11.27
CA PRO A 65 -8.23 -15.69 -11.36
C PRO A 65 -6.92 -15.58 -10.58
N TRP A 66 -6.49 -16.66 -9.96
CA TRP A 66 -5.25 -16.66 -9.18
C TRP A 66 -4.07 -16.18 -10.02
N SER A 67 -4.03 -16.55 -11.31
CA SER A 67 -2.97 -16.15 -12.24
C SER A 67 -2.89 -14.64 -12.46
N GLU A 68 -3.96 -13.90 -12.22
CA GLU A 68 -3.99 -12.43 -12.39
C GLU A 68 -3.82 -11.67 -11.08
N THR A 69 -3.96 -12.36 -9.96
CA THR A 69 -3.95 -11.74 -8.63
C THR A 69 -2.60 -11.10 -8.31
N GLU A 70 -1.49 -11.76 -8.61
CA GLU A 70 -0.17 -11.21 -8.33
C GLU A 70 0.06 -9.88 -9.04
N GLY A 71 -0.23 -9.83 -10.33
CA GLY A 71 -0.08 -8.60 -11.12
C GLY A 71 -0.91 -7.45 -10.57
N TYR A 72 -2.14 -7.75 -10.16
CA TYR A 72 -3.00 -6.76 -9.55
C TYR A 72 -2.41 -6.20 -8.25
N LEU A 73 -1.94 -7.07 -7.36
CA LEU A 73 -1.34 -6.67 -6.08
C LEU A 73 -0.06 -5.88 -6.26
N VAL A 74 0.81 -6.33 -7.16
CA VAL A 74 2.08 -5.65 -7.45
C VAL A 74 1.81 -4.25 -8.01
N THR A 75 0.88 -4.12 -8.93
CA THR A 75 0.48 -2.83 -9.48
C THR A 75 -0.08 -1.92 -8.38
N ALA A 76 -0.92 -2.46 -7.51
CA ALA A 76 -1.52 -1.69 -6.41
C ALA A 76 -0.46 -1.14 -5.45
N VAL A 77 0.48 -1.97 -5.01
CA VAL A 77 1.53 -1.52 -4.07
C VAL A 77 2.48 -0.53 -4.75
N LYS A 78 2.81 -0.76 -6.01
CA LYS A 78 3.67 0.15 -6.77
C LYS A 78 3.03 1.53 -6.89
N ASN A 79 1.75 1.57 -7.24
CA ASN A 79 1.01 2.83 -7.35
C ASN A 79 0.94 3.55 -6.00
N THR A 80 0.68 2.83 -4.92
CA THR A 80 0.66 3.39 -3.57
C THR A 80 2.02 3.99 -3.19
N ALA A 81 3.10 3.24 -3.43
CA ALA A 81 4.45 3.69 -3.13
C ALA A 81 4.85 4.92 -3.95
N VAL A 82 4.53 4.93 -5.24
CA VAL A 82 4.81 6.08 -6.12
C VAL A 82 4.03 7.31 -5.66
N ASP A 83 2.76 7.16 -5.30
CA ASP A 83 1.95 8.27 -4.79
C ASP A 83 2.52 8.83 -3.49
N MET A 84 2.98 7.97 -2.58
CA MET A 84 3.64 8.40 -1.34
C MET A 84 4.89 9.20 -1.64
N LEU A 85 5.72 8.72 -2.57
CA LEU A 85 6.96 9.40 -2.96
C LEU A 85 6.69 10.76 -3.59
N ARG A 86 5.69 10.85 -4.46
CA ARG A 86 5.27 12.12 -5.08
C ARG A 86 4.77 13.13 -4.06
N ARG A 87 4.01 12.66 -3.08
CA ARG A 87 3.48 13.49 -2.00
C ARG A 87 4.62 14.05 -1.16
N GLU A 88 5.57 13.21 -0.77
CA GLU A 88 6.75 13.61 0.00
C GLU A 88 7.56 14.67 -0.73
N ARG A 89 7.79 14.49 -2.04
CA ARG A 89 8.52 15.45 -2.86
C ARG A 89 7.79 16.79 -2.96
N ARG A 90 6.47 16.78 -3.11
CA ARG A 90 5.68 18.01 -3.16
C ARG A 90 5.73 18.76 -1.84
N GLU A 91 5.64 18.04 -0.73
CA GLU A 91 5.73 18.63 0.61
C GLU A 91 7.10 19.26 0.85
N ALA A 92 8.16 18.57 0.46
CA ALA A 92 9.53 19.09 0.58
C ALA A 92 9.72 20.34 -0.27
N LEU A 93 9.23 20.33 -1.51
CA LEU A 93 9.31 21.50 -2.40
C LEU A 93 8.51 22.67 -1.87
N LEU A 94 7.32 22.43 -1.36
CA LEU A 94 6.49 23.49 -0.77
C LEU A 94 7.18 24.10 0.45
N ALA A 95 7.74 23.28 1.33
CA ALA A 95 8.46 23.76 2.50
C ALA A 95 9.64 24.64 2.10
N GLU A 96 10.39 24.25 1.06
CA GLU A 96 11.51 25.03 0.53
C GLU A 96 11.03 26.38 -0.02
N VAL A 97 9.96 26.39 -0.80
CA VAL A 97 9.38 27.61 -1.35
C VAL A 97 8.91 28.54 -0.24
N LEU A 98 8.20 28.01 0.75
CA LEU A 98 7.70 28.83 1.87
C LEU A 98 8.84 29.40 2.70
N GLU A 99 9.92 28.64 2.89
CA GLU A 99 11.11 29.14 3.60
C GLU A 99 11.76 30.31 2.85
N LYS A 100 11.92 30.19 1.52
CA LYS A 100 12.47 31.25 0.69
C LYS A 100 11.61 32.51 0.70
N GLU A 101 10.30 32.35 0.76
CA GLU A 101 9.36 33.46 0.80
C GLU A 101 9.19 34.06 2.20
N GLY A 102 9.84 33.46 3.21
CA GLY A 102 9.75 33.95 4.58
C GLY A 102 8.43 33.65 5.29
N TYR A 103 7.66 32.69 4.78
CA TYR A 103 6.37 32.31 5.38
C TYR A 103 6.52 31.28 6.49
N VAL A 104 7.66 30.60 6.57
CA VAL A 104 7.92 29.62 7.62
C VAL A 104 8.83 30.26 8.66
N HIS A 105 8.31 30.42 9.86
CA HIS A 105 9.06 30.97 10.99
C HIS A 105 9.19 29.91 12.07
N GLY A 106 10.41 29.60 12.40
CA GLY A 106 10.71 28.65 13.45
C GLY A 106 10.32 29.13 14.83
#